data_a716e65859ec2ce3510a13f20d9899bc
#
_entry.id   a716e65859ec2ce3510a13f20d9899bc
#
_cell.length_a   1.000
_cell.length_b   1.000
_cell.length_c   1.000
_cell.angle_alpha   90.00
_cell.angle_beta   90.00
_cell.angle_gamma   90.00
#
_symmetry.space_group_name_H-M   'P 1'
#
loop_
_entity.id
_entity.type
_entity.pdbx_description
1 polymer ?
#
loop_
_entity_poly.entity_id
_entity_poly.type
_entity_poly.pdbx_seq_one_letter_code
_entity_poly.pdbx_strand_id
1 'polypeptide(L)'
;AEDDIKGRVQKAISRGKVDVFISIDSTGADEEVVAVNEGLARSYLAAFDKLCALDGGKHLNAKCDVTDFARIPDVLTGTKAEEDLESVGADICEVLDEALASYNQMRATEGKKLAEDIGGRLTTIETLTGKVEERSPETVREYREKLTARMQEVLQSTTIDESRILTEAAIYADKIAVDEETVRLRSHVSQLRGMLLSDEPMGRKMDFLIQEVNRESNTIGYTCND
;
A
#
# COMPACT_ATOMS: atom_id res chain seq x y z
N ALA A 1 22.24 11.69 4.85
CA ALA A 1 21.73 10.34 4.57
C ALA A 1 20.21 10.22 4.86
N GLU A 2 19.72 10.47 6.10
CA GLU A 2 18.29 10.27 6.46
C GLU A 2 17.36 11.15 5.59
N ASP A 3 17.70 12.40 5.38
CA ASP A 3 16.90 13.32 4.56
C ASP A 3 16.92 12.93 3.08
N ASP A 4 18.03 12.40 2.57
CA ASP A 4 18.13 11.89 1.21
C ASP A 4 17.26 10.66 1.01
N ILE A 5 17.28 9.72 1.96
CA ILE A 5 16.43 8.52 1.98
C ILE A 5 14.94 8.92 1.95
N LYS A 6 14.54 9.84 2.84
CA LYS A 6 13.16 10.36 2.88
C LYS A 6 12.77 11.03 1.56
N GLY A 7 13.67 11.86 1.01
CA GLY A 7 13.43 12.54 -0.26
C GLY A 7 13.25 11.58 -1.44
N ARG A 8 14.02 10.50 -1.52
CA ARG A 8 13.91 9.46 -2.56
C ARG A 8 12.59 8.69 -2.43
N VAL A 9 12.23 8.27 -1.21
CA VAL A 9 10.96 7.57 -0.95
C VAL A 9 9.76 8.45 -1.32
N GLN A 10 9.75 9.72 -0.91
CA GLN A 10 8.66 10.66 -1.21
C GLN A 10 8.51 10.95 -2.71
N LYS A 11 9.62 10.95 -3.47
CA LYS A 11 9.57 11.09 -4.93
C LYS A 11 9.04 9.84 -5.62
N ALA A 12 9.38 8.66 -5.09
CA ALA A 12 9.01 7.38 -5.70
C ALA A 12 7.59 6.94 -5.33
N ILE A 13 7.06 7.35 -4.16
CA ILE A 13 5.77 6.89 -3.64
C ILE A 13 4.93 8.10 -3.24
N SER A 14 3.86 8.34 -4.00
CA SER A 14 2.98 9.51 -3.81
C SER A 14 1.92 9.33 -2.72
N ARG A 15 1.62 8.09 -2.29
CA ARG A 15 0.53 7.80 -1.33
C ARG A 15 0.77 6.51 -0.56
N GLY A 16 0.40 6.53 0.72
CA GLY A 16 0.47 5.40 1.63
C GLY A 16 1.40 5.68 2.81
N LYS A 17 1.42 4.77 3.78
CA LYS A 17 2.42 4.73 4.86
C LYS A 17 3.53 3.80 4.41
N VAL A 18 4.77 4.27 4.48
CA VAL A 18 5.95 3.50 4.11
C VAL A 18 6.88 3.47 5.32
N ASP A 19 7.24 2.28 5.75
CA ASP A 19 8.25 2.04 6.77
C ASP A 19 9.48 1.42 6.08
N VAL A 20 10.64 2.04 6.22
CA VAL A 20 11.91 1.57 5.63
C VAL A 20 12.79 1.08 6.75
N PHE A 21 13.23 -0.16 6.65
CA PHE A 21 14.17 -0.79 7.58
C PHE A 21 15.48 -1.04 6.83
N ILE A 22 16.59 -0.52 7.37
CA ILE A 22 17.91 -0.67 6.79
C ILE A 22 18.77 -1.40 7.81
N SER A 23 19.35 -2.53 7.40
CA SER A 23 20.34 -3.28 8.18
C SER A 23 21.66 -3.28 7.42
N ILE A 24 22.74 -2.96 8.11
CA ILE A 24 24.08 -2.93 7.54
C ILE A 24 24.89 -4.01 8.25
N ASP A 25 25.28 -5.04 7.51
CA ASP A 25 26.17 -6.07 7.99
C ASP A 25 27.57 -5.83 7.39
N SER A 26 28.51 -5.35 8.18
CA SER A 26 29.89 -5.21 7.72
C SER A 26 30.58 -6.58 7.78
N THR A 27 30.75 -7.22 6.62
CA THR A 27 31.49 -8.48 6.47
C THR A 27 33.00 -8.29 6.30
N GLY A 28 33.46 -7.04 6.28
CA GLY A 28 34.87 -6.69 6.27
C GLY A 28 35.51 -7.05 7.59
N ALA A 29 36.70 -7.70 7.56
CA ALA A 29 37.51 -7.85 8.73
C ALA A 29 37.66 -6.47 9.38
N ASP A 30 37.19 -6.35 10.64
CA ASP A 30 37.45 -5.15 11.43
C ASP A 30 38.98 -4.96 11.42
N GLU A 31 39.48 -4.08 10.54
CA GLU A 31 40.87 -3.64 10.63
C GLU A 31 41.01 -2.83 11.93
N GLU A 32 41.32 -3.55 13.02
CA GLU A 32 41.70 -2.90 14.25
C GLU A 32 43.06 -2.22 14.02
N VAL A 33 43.04 -0.91 13.95
CA VAL A 33 44.27 -0.11 13.91
C VAL A 33 44.74 0.05 15.34
N VAL A 34 45.92 -0.53 15.65
CA VAL A 34 46.54 -0.35 16.95
C VAL A 34 47.27 1.02 16.97
N ALA A 35 46.73 1.93 17.77
CA ALA A 35 47.32 3.23 18.01
C ALA A 35 48.24 3.19 19.25
N VAL A 36 49.36 3.91 19.18
CA VAL A 36 50.30 4.07 20.29
C VAL A 36 50.04 5.43 20.96
N ASN A 37 49.75 5.42 22.25
CA ASN A 37 49.68 6.63 23.07
C ASN A 37 51.10 7.10 23.42
N GLU A 38 51.74 7.84 22.51
CA GLU A 38 53.10 8.33 22.67
C GLU A 38 53.29 9.15 23.95
N GLY A 39 52.33 9.98 24.36
CA GLY A 39 52.39 10.81 25.55
C GLY A 39 52.49 9.98 26.82
N LEU A 40 51.67 8.95 26.89
CA LEU A 40 51.65 8.02 28.02
C LEU A 40 52.93 7.15 28.06
N ALA A 41 53.34 6.64 26.88
CA ALA A 41 54.59 5.85 26.77
C ALA A 41 55.81 6.66 27.20
N ARG A 42 55.98 7.91 26.80
CA ARG A 42 57.05 8.83 27.23
C ARG A 42 56.99 9.08 28.74
N SER A 43 55.84 9.22 29.32
CA SER A 43 55.66 9.43 30.77
C SER A 43 56.11 8.20 31.58
N TYR A 44 55.83 6.99 31.12
CA TYR A 44 56.33 5.76 31.73
C TYR A 44 57.82 5.63 31.63
N LEU A 45 58.45 5.93 30.48
CA LEU A 45 59.92 5.94 30.33
C LEU A 45 60.57 6.89 31.30
N ALA A 46 60.08 8.11 31.44
CA ALA A 46 60.59 9.08 32.41
C ALA A 46 60.40 8.65 33.86
N ALA A 47 59.28 7.93 34.16
CA ALA A 47 59.04 7.38 35.49
C ALA A 47 60.02 6.23 35.81
N PHE A 48 60.33 5.35 34.86
CA PHE A 48 61.30 4.28 34.98
C PHE A 48 62.70 4.81 35.20
N ASP A 49 63.12 5.83 34.49
CA ASP A 49 64.39 6.49 34.70
C ASP A 49 64.54 7.05 36.14
N LYS A 50 63.46 7.70 36.64
CA LYS A 50 63.41 8.20 38.00
C LYS A 50 63.49 7.08 39.03
N LEU A 51 62.81 5.95 38.84
CA LEU A 51 62.83 4.80 39.70
C LEU A 51 64.25 4.20 39.76
N CYS A 52 64.91 4.07 38.61
CA CYS A 52 66.32 3.60 38.57
C CYS A 52 67.26 4.54 39.29
N ALA A 53 67.05 5.84 39.20
CA ALA A 53 67.86 6.85 39.89
C ALA A 53 67.70 6.79 41.42
N LEU A 54 66.45 6.52 41.91
CA LEU A 54 66.18 6.37 43.32
C LEU A 54 66.87 5.13 43.92
N ASP A 55 67.04 4.04 43.18
CA ASP A 55 67.64 2.80 43.59
C ASP A 55 69.21 2.89 43.53
N GLY A 56 69.75 3.88 42.94
CA GLY A 56 71.18 4.04 42.68
C GLY A 56 71.80 2.92 41.85
N GLY A 57 70.98 2.27 41.01
CA GLY A 57 71.38 1.21 40.10
C GLY A 57 71.72 -0.13 40.75
N LYS A 58 71.30 -0.35 41.98
CA LYS A 58 71.64 -1.57 42.75
C LYS A 58 70.71 -2.76 42.45
N HIS A 59 69.46 -2.57 42.27
CA HIS A 59 68.46 -3.61 42.10
C HIS A 59 67.57 -3.46 40.92
N LEU A 60 67.34 -2.22 40.41
CA LEU A 60 66.47 -1.93 39.28
C LEU A 60 67.31 -1.71 38.00
N ASN A 61 66.89 -2.41 36.93
CA ASN A 61 67.57 -2.31 35.64
C ASN A 61 66.52 -1.71 34.60
N ALA A 62 66.88 -0.60 33.96
CA ALA A 62 66.04 0.12 33.03
C ALA A 62 65.88 -0.55 31.64
N LYS A 63 66.18 -1.84 31.48
CA LYS A 63 65.92 -2.57 30.26
C LYS A 63 64.44 -2.94 30.18
N CYS A 64 63.67 -2.11 29.50
CA CYS A 64 62.29 -2.42 29.10
C CYS A 64 62.28 -2.97 27.71
N ASP A 65 61.62 -4.12 27.53
CA ASP A 65 61.29 -4.63 26.21
C ASP A 65 59.98 -4.01 25.69
N VAL A 66 59.82 -3.93 24.38
CA VAL A 66 58.59 -3.45 23.74
C VAL A 66 57.37 -4.22 24.24
N THR A 67 57.53 -5.49 24.55
CA THR A 67 56.48 -6.37 25.12
C THR A 67 56.02 -5.94 26.51
N ASP A 68 56.86 -5.26 27.28
CA ASP A 68 56.51 -4.72 28.60
C ASP A 68 55.55 -3.52 28.44
N PHE A 69 55.83 -2.69 27.45
CA PHE A 69 54.92 -1.57 27.06
C PHE A 69 53.58 -2.04 26.57
N ALA A 70 53.53 -3.14 25.80
CA ALA A 70 52.28 -3.71 25.32
C ALA A 70 51.37 -4.19 26.46
N ARG A 71 51.91 -4.47 27.67
CA ARG A 71 51.16 -4.88 28.83
C ARG A 71 50.68 -3.72 29.70
N ILE A 72 51.16 -2.52 29.45
CA ILE A 72 50.73 -1.33 30.19
C ILE A 72 49.37 -0.88 29.62
N PRO A 73 48.32 -0.77 30.46
CA PRO A 73 47.03 -0.31 30.02
C PRO A 73 47.12 1.06 29.30
N ASP A 74 46.33 1.22 28.26
CA ASP A 74 46.17 2.48 27.47
C ASP A 74 47.42 2.99 26.72
N VAL A 75 48.56 2.26 26.76
CA VAL A 75 49.72 2.57 25.90
C VAL A 75 49.49 2.09 24.48
N LEU A 76 48.87 0.95 24.28
CA LEU A 76 48.38 0.45 23.00
C LEU A 76 46.86 0.38 23.07
N THR A 77 46.20 1.07 22.18
CA THR A 77 44.72 1.07 22.06
C THR A 77 44.31 0.58 20.69
N GLY A 78 43.49 -0.46 20.64
CA GLY A 78 42.81 -0.87 19.40
C GLY A 78 41.67 0.10 19.10
N THR A 79 41.73 0.77 17.99
CA THR A 79 40.65 1.59 17.47
C THR A 79 40.13 0.95 16.19
N LYS A 80 38.82 0.85 16.08
CA LYS A 80 38.20 0.48 14.80
C LYS A 80 38.51 1.57 13.78
N ALA A 81 38.82 1.17 12.55
CA ALA A 81 38.94 2.10 11.44
C ALA A 81 37.68 2.95 11.33
N GLU A 82 37.81 4.24 11.10
CA GLU A 82 36.66 5.11 10.85
C GLU A 82 35.96 4.63 9.57
N GLU A 83 34.69 4.21 9.71
CA GLU A 83 33.87 3.88 8.55
C GLU A 83 33.63 5.15 7.71
N ASP A 84 33.83 5.05 6.41
CA ASP A 84 33.49 6.12 5.48
C ASP A 84 31.95 6.22 5.34
N LEU A 85 31.37 7.08 6.17
CA LEU A 85 29.92 7.31 6.21
C LEU A 85 29.36 7.84 4.88
N GLU A 86 30.19 8.46 4.05
CA GLU A 86 29.74 8.94 2.72
C GLU A 86 29.60 7.76 1.75
N SER A 87 30.56 6.84 1.74
CA SER A 87 30.50 5.63 0.91
C SER A 87 29.33 4.74 1.33
N VAL A 88 29.19 4.46 2.62
CA VAL A 88 28.07 3.68 3.17
C VAL A 88 26.73 4.34 2.83
N GLY A 89 26.65 5.67 2.91
CA GLY A 89 25.46 6.43 2.55
C GLY A 89 25.10 6.31 1.07
N ALA A 90 26.10 6.26 0.18
CA ALA A 90 25.91 6.06 -1.25
C ALA A 90 25.38 4.66 -1.56
N ASP A 91 25.96 3.62 -0.95
CA ASP A 91 25.55 2.22 -1.10
C ASP A 91 24.10 2.01 -0.65
N ILE A 92 23.72 2.58 0.49
CA ILE A 92 22.35 2.57 0.98
C ILE A 92 21.39 3.21 -0.04
N CYS A 93 21.78 4.34 -0.62
CA CYS A 93 20.95 5.03 -1.61
C CYS A 93 20.78 4.22 -2.88
N GLU A 94 21.81 3.52 -3.35
CA GLU A 94 21.75 2.66 -4.52
C GLU A 94 20.79 1.48 -4.30
N VAL A 95 20.97 0.75 -3.20
CA VAL A 95 20.08 -0.38 -2.82
C VAL A 95 18.64 0.10 -2.63
N LEU A 96 18.43 1.28 -2.03
CA LEU A 96 17.10 1.87 -1.87
C LEU A 96 16.44 2.17 -3.22
N ASP A 97 17.20 2.74 -4.17
CA ASP A 97 16.67 3.05 -5.51
C ASP A 97 16.27 1.78 -6.25
N GLU A 98 17.05 0.70 -6.16
CA GLU A 98 16.70 -0.62 -6.72
C GLU A 98 15.44 -1.19 -6.06
N ALA A 99 15.34 -1.11 -4.74
CA ALA A 99 14.17 -1.58 -3.99
C ALA A 99 12.91 -0.80 -4.38
N LEU A 100 13.00 0.54 -4.51
CA LEU A 100 11.90 1.40 -4.94
C LEU A 100 11.48 1.13 -6.38
N ALA A 101 12.43 0.89 -7.29
CA ALA A 101 12.14 0.51 -8.67
C ALA A 101 11.39 -0.82 -8.75
N SER A 102 11.89 -1.85 -8.04
CA SER A 102 11.24 -3.17 -7.94
C SER A 102 9.83 -3.08 -7.35
N TYR A 103 9.67 -2.31 -6.28
CA TYR A 103 8.37 -2.06 -5.64
C TYR A 103 7.37 -1.40 -6.60
N ASN A 104 7.79 -0.36 -7.32
CA ASN A 104 6.93 0.33 -8.28
C ASN A 104 6.57 -0.56 -9.48
N GLN A 105 7.49 -1.39 -9.96
CA GLN A 105 7.20 -2.36 -11.02
C GLN A 105 6.17 -3.41 -10.56
N MET A 106 6.30 -3.92 -9.34
CA MET A 106 5.33 -4.86 -8.76
C MET A 106 3.95 -4.21 -8.65
N ARG A 107 3.86 -2.98 -8.14
CA ARG A 107 2.60 -2.22 -8.05
C ARG A 107 1.97 -1.97 -9.41
N ALA A 108 2.76 -1.62 -10.42
CA ALA A 108 2.25 -1.42 -11.78
C ALA A 108 1.67 -2.71 -12.36
N THR A 109 2.34 -3.84 -12.12
CA THR A 109 1.89 -5.16 -12.58
C THR A 109 0.59 -5.57 -11.88
N GLU A 110 0.51 -5.38 -10.57
CA GLU A 110 -0.69 -5.67 -9.78
C GLU A 110 -1.84 -4.73 -10.16
N GLY A 111 -1.55 -3.44 -10.29
CA GLY A 111 -2.54 -2.44 -10.70
C GLY A 111 -3.17 -2.74 -12.05
N LYS A 112 -2.38 -3.22 -13.02
CA LYS A 112 -2.89 -3.64 -14.32
C LYS A 112 -3.85 -4.81 -14.21
N LYS A 113 -3.50 -5.85 -13.44
CA LYS A 113 -4.36 -7.02 -13.21
C LYS A 113 -5.68 -6.63 -12.52
N LEU A 114 -5.60 -5.75 -11.52
CA LEU A 114 -6.79 -5.24 -10.82
C LEU A 114 -7.67 -4.41 -11.75
N ALA A 115 -7.10 -3.59 -12.62
CA ALA A 115 -7.87 -2.81 -13.60
C ALA A 115 -8.59 -3.72 -14.61
N GLU A 116 -7.95 -4.80 -15.06
CA GLU A 116 -8.56 -5.80 -15.95
C GLU A 116 -9.72 -6.54 -15.24
N ASP A 117 -9.54 -6.99 -13.99
CA ASP A 117 -10.59 -7.66 -13.21
C ASP A 117 -11.79 -6.73 -12.95
N ILE A 118 -11.54 -5.50 -12.49
CA ILE A 118 -12.59 -4.51 -12.26
C ILE A 118 -13.31 -4.21 -13.57
N GLY A 119 -12.58 -4.01 -14.66
CA GLY A 119 -13.15 -3.78 -16.00
C GLY A 119 -14.10 -4.91 -16.43
N GLY A 120 -13.73 -6.16 -16.20
CA GLY A 120 -14.57 -7.33 -16.45
C GLY A 120 -15.84 -7.34 -15.60
N ARG A 121 -15.74 -7.00 -14.31
CA ARG A 121 -16.89 -6.90 -13.39
C ARG A 121 -17.84 -5.78 -13.80
N LEU A 122 -17.32 -4.62 -14.23
CA LEU A 122 -18.14 -3.52 -14.75
C LEU A 122 -18.91 -3.95 -15.99
N THR A 123 -18.31 -4.72 -16.90
CA THR A 123 -19.00 -5.29 -18.05
C THR A 123 -20.13 -6.25 -17.66
N THR A 124 -19.91 -7.05 -16.61
CA THR A 124 -20.95 -7.93 -16.07
C THR A 124 -22.12 -7.11 -15.52
N ILE A 125 -21.85 -6.05 -14.75
CA ILE A 125 -22.89 -5.15 -14.22
C ILE A 125 -23.70 -4.51 -15.36
N GLU A 126 -23.04 -3.98 -16.40
CA GLU A 126 -23.72 -3.39 -17.57
C GLU A 126 -24.63 -4.41 -18.28
N THR A 127 -24.14 -5.64 -18.44
CA THR A 127 -24.91 -6.72 -19.06
C THR A 127 -26.16 -7.08 -18.23
N LEU A 128 -25.99 -7.17 -16.91
CA LEU A 128 -27.11 -7.46 -16.00
C LEU A 128 -28.12 -6.30 -15.97
N THR A 129 -27.64 -5.05 -15.97
CA THR A 129 -28.50 -3.86 -16.06
C THR A 129 -29.34 -3.90 -17.33
N GLY A 130 -28.74 -4.25 -18.48
CA GLY A 130 -29.48 -4.40 -19.75
C GLY A 130 -30.59 -5.47 -19.65
N LYS A 131 -30.33 -6.60 -19.00
CA LYS A 131 -31.35 -7.64 -18.78
C LYS A 131 -32.50 -7.15 -17.89
N VAL A 132 -32.22 -6.34 -16.87
CA VAL A 132 -33.24 -5.74 -16.02
C VAL A 132 -34.11 -4.78 -16.84
N GLU A 133 -33.49 -3.93 -17.64
CA GLU A 133 -34.21 -3.00 -18.54
C GLU A 133 -35.13 -3.73 -19.55
N GLU A 134 -34.68 -4.86 -20.10
CA GLU A 134 -35.46 -5.69 -21.00
C GLU A 134 -36.61 -6.41 -20.26
N ARG A 135 -36.35 -6.89 -19.06
CA ARG A 135 -37.32 -7.68 -18.27
C ARG A 135 -38.43 -6.83 -17.64
N SER A 136 -38.13 -5.59 -17.24
CA SER A 136 -39.08 -4.70 -16.55
C SER A 136 -40.44 -4.56 -17.28
N PRO A 137 -40.51 -4.23 -18.59
CA PRO A 137 -41.78 -4.15 -19.29
C PRO A 137 -42.50 -5.48 -19.46
N GLU A 138 -41.76 -6.60 -19.48
CA GLU A 138 -42.35 -7.94 -19.54
C GLU A 138 -43.07 -8.31 -18.22
N THR A 139 -42.47 -7.99 -17.09
CA THR A 139 -43.05 -8.20 -15.76
C THR A 139 -44.38 -7.46 -15.61
N VAL A 140 -44.47 -6.22 -16.11
CA VAL A 140 -45.74 -5.47 -16.13
C VAL A 140 -46.78 -6.16 -16.99
N ARG A 141 -46.42 -6.66 -18.18
CA ARG A 141 -47.33 -7.39 -19.07
C ARG A 141 -47.85 -8.68 -18.40
N GLU A 142 -46.95 -9.47 -17.83
CA GLU A 142 -47.32 -10.71 -17.11
C GLU A 142 -48.24 -10.43 -15.91
N TYR A 143 -47.98 -9.37 -15.15
CA TYR A 143 -48.86 -8.96 -14.05
C TYR A 143 -50.26 -8.61 -14.55
N ARG A 144 -50.39 -7.82 -15.65
CA ARG A 144 -51.66 -7.49 -16.25
C ARG A 144 -52.42 -8.73 -16.71
N GLU A 145 -51.75 -9.68 -17.33
CA GLU A 145 -52.37 -10.95 -17.78
C GLU A 145 -52.89 -11.78 -16.60
N LYS A 146 -52.05 -11.94 -15.54
CA LYS A 146 -52.43 -12.65 -14.29
C LYS A 146 -53.60 -11.96 -13.57
N LEU A 147 -53.59 -10.64 -13.49
CA LEU A 147 -54.65 -9.85 -12.90
C LEU A 147 -55.96 -10.05 -13.66
N THR A 148 -55.91 -9.97 -14.98
CA THR A 148 -57.07 -10.19 -15.86
C THR A 148 -57.68 -11.60 -15.65
N ALA A 149 -56.85 -12.63 -15.70
CA ALA A 149 -57.28 -14.02 -15.48
C ALA A 149 -57.94 -14.21 -14.11
N ARG A 150 -57.32 -13.66 -13.05
CA ARG A 150 -57.86 -13.78 -11.69
C ARG A 150 -59.16 -13.03 -11.48
N MET A 151 -59.32 -11.85 -12.11
CA MET A 151 -60.59 -11.13 -12.10
C MET A 151 -61.69 -11.87 -12.87
N GLN A 152 -61.38 -12.50 -13.99
CA GLN A 152 -62.34 -13.36 -14.73
C GLN A 152 -62.80 -14.55 -13.87
N GLU A 153 -61.88 -15.21 -13.14
CA GLU A 153 -62.23 -16.32 -12.27
C GLU A 153 -63.15 -15.88 -11.13
N VAL A 154 -62.89 -14.73 -10.49
CA VAL A 154 -63.66 -14.26 -9.31
C VAL A 154 -65.00 -13.70 -9.68
N LEU A 155 -65.15 -13.03 -10.86
CA LEU A 155 -66.36 -12.32 -11.26
C LEU A 155 -67.36 -13.20 -12.03
N GLN A 156 -67.00 -14.43 -12.41
CA GLN A 156 -67.76 -15.49 -13.07
C GLN A 156 -68.72 -15.07 -14.21
N SER A 157 -69.41 -13.95 -14.13
CA SER A 157 -70.39 -13.49 -15.16
C SER A 157 -70.54 -11.98 -15.23
N THR A 158 -69.80 -11.23 -14.46
CA THR A 158 -69.88 -9.77 -14.46
C THR A 158 -68.86 -9.21 -15.43
N THR A 159 -69.24 -8.21 -16.22
CA THR A 159 -68.35 -7.50 -17.17
C THR A 159 -67.19 -6.87 -16.40
N ILE A 160 -65.97 -7.23 -16.78
CA ILE A 160 -64.76 -6.66 -16.19
C ILE A 160 -64.61 -5.23 -16.73
N ASP A 161 -64.43 -4.28 -15.84
CA ASP A 161 -64.05 -2.91 -16.22
C ASP A 161 -62.57 -2.87 -16.56
N GLU A 162 -62.25 -2.83 -17.85
CA GLU A 162 -60.88 -2.73 -18.38
C GLU A 162 -60.13 -1.53 -17.80
N SER A 163 -60.83 -0.42 -17.49
CA SER A 163 -60.22 0.80 -16.98
C SER A 163 -59.59 0.55 -15.59
N ARG A 164 -60.20 -0.31 -14.79
CA ARG A 164 -59.65 -0.71 -13.48
C ARG A 164 -58.39 -1.59 -13.60
N ILE A 165 -58.41 -2.54 -14.55
CA ILE A 165 -57.24 -3.37 -14.84
C ILE A 165 -56.06 -2.50 -15.30
N LEU A 166 -56.30 -1.54 -16.20
CA LEU A 166 -55.27 -0.62 -16.67
C LEU A 166 -54.73 0.27 -15.56
N THR A 167 -55.62 0.75 -14.67
CA THR A 167 -55.21 1.57 -13.52
C THR A 167 -54.30 0.77 -12.55
N GLU A 168 -54.71 -0.45 -12.20
CA GLU A 168 -53.88 -1.32 -11.33
C GLU A 168 -52.55 -1.72 -11.97
N ALA A 169 -52.55 -1.99 -13.30
CA ALA A 169 -51.32 -2.29 -14.02
C ALA A 169 -50.41 -1.08 -14.08
N ALA A 170 -50.92 0.14 -14.21
CA ALA A 170 -50.18 1.38 -14.18
C ALA A 170 -49.56 1.65 -12.80
N ILE A 171 -50.32 1.44 -11.72
CA ILE A 171 -49.82 1.54 -10.33
C ILE A 171 -48.73 0.50 -10.06
N TYR A 172 -48.90 -0.72 -10.57
CA TYR A 172 -47.88 -1.76 -10.45
C TYR A 172 -46.60 -1.38 -11.24
N ALA A 173 -46.75 -0.88 -12.49
CA ALA A 173 -45.63 -0.44 -13.30
C ALA A 173 -44.82 0.68 -12.63
N ASP A 174 -45.51 1.64 -12.02
CA ASP A 174 -44.89 2.73 -11.27
C ASP A 174 -44.14 2.22 -10.04
N LYS A 175 -44.69 1.21 -9.35
CA LYS A 175 -44.09 0.59 -8.17
C LYS A 175 -42.80 -0.20 -8.47
N ILE A 176 -42.72 -0.83 -9.65
CA ILE A 176 -41.54 -1.61 -10.07
C ILE A 176 -40.63 -0.86 -11.05
N ALA A 177 -40.87 0.42 -11.27
CA ALA A 177 -40.04 1.24 -12.15
C ALA A 177 -38.61 1.32 -11.60
N VAL A 178 -37.65 0.98 -12.45
CA VAL A 178 -36.19 0.96 -12.12
C VAL A 178 -35.39 1.82 -13.10
N ASP A 179 -36.09 2.61 -13.90
CA ASP A 179 -35.47 3.37 -14.99
C ASP A 179 -34.45 4.39 -14.48
N GLU A 180 -34.74 5.04 -13.36
CA GLU A 180 -33.84 6.02 -12.76
C GLU A 180 -32.59 5.34 -12.20
N GLU A 181 -32.73 4.23 -11.50
CA GLU A 181 -31.64 3.45 -10.91
C GLU A 181 -30.74 2.84 -11.99
N THR A 182 -31.31 2.34 -13.09
CA THR A 182 -30.51 1.78 -14.19
C THR A 182 -29.71 2.85 -14.92
N VAL A 183 -30.29 4.04 -15.15
CA VAL A 183 -29.59 5.19 -15.74
C VAL A 183 -28.46 5.66 -14.84
N ARG A 184 -28.70 5.79 -13.51
CA ARG A 184 -27.66 6.15 -12.53
C ARG A 184 -26.56 5.10 -12.49
N LEU A 185 -26.92 3.82 -12.44
CA LEU A 185 -25.98 2.71 -12.42
C LEU A 185 -25.05 2.74 -13.64
N ARG A 186 -25.60 2.92 -14.86
CA ARG A 186 -24.81 3.09 -16.09
C ARG A 186 -23.87 4.29 -16.00
N SER A 187 -24.34 5.42 -15.48
CA SER A 187 -23.51 6.61 -15.28
C SER A 187 -22.33 6.34 -14.34
N HIS A 188 -22.57 5.69 -13.21
CA HIS A 188 -21.51 5.35 -12.23
C HIS A 188 -20.51 4.35 -12.80
N VAL A 189 -20.97 3.33 -13.53
CA VAL A 189 -20.11 2.36 -14.21
C VAL A 189 -19.23 3.05 -15.27
N SER A 190 -19.79 3.96 -16.06
CA SER A 190 -19.03 4.74 -17.04
C SER A 190 -17.95 5.60 -16.39
N GLN A 191 -18.25 6.25 -15.27
CA GLN A 191 -17.29 7.03 -14.50
C GLN A 191 -16.17 6.15 -13.93
N LEU A 192 -16.49 4.97 -13.37
CA LEU A 192 -15.50 4.02 -12.89
C LEU A 192 -14.56 3.55 -14.02
N ARG A 193 -15.09 3.28 -15.22
CA ARG A 193 -14.24 2.95 -16.39
C ARG A 193 -13.28 4.08 -16.75
N GLY A 194 -13.77 5.33 -16.74
CA GLY A 194 -12.91 6.49 -16.98
C GLY A 194 -11.79 6.61 -15.95
N MET A 195 -12.08 6.29 -14.68
CA MET A 195 -11.08 6.33 -13.61
C MET A 195 -10.01 5.22 -13.72
N LEU A 196 -10.37 4.04 -14.25
CA LEU A 196 -9.40 2.96 -14.49
C LEU A 196 -8.35 3.32 -15.55
N LEU A 197 -8.65 4.30 -16.42
CA LEU A 197 -7.75 4.78 -17.46
C LEU A 197 -6.94 6.02 -17.04
N SER A 198 -7.13 6.52 -15.82
CA SER A 198 -6.48 7.72 -15.32
C SER A 198 -5.17 7.38 -14.60
N ASP A 199 -4.15 8.18 -14.83
CA ASP A 199 -2.87 8.11 -14.11
C ASP A 199 -2.91 8.79 -12.73
N GLU A 200 -4.03 9.46 -12.39
CA GLU A 200 -4.16 10.14 -11.10
C GLU A 200 -4.62 9.20 -9.97
N PRO A 201 -4.21 9.45 -8.72
CA PRO A 201 -4.66 8.69 -7.57
C PRO A 201 -6.16 8.89 -7.30
N MET A 202 -7.01 7.96 -7.72
CA MET A 202 -8.48 8.10 -7.66
C MET A 202 -9.18 7.23 -6.60
N GLY A 203 -8.45 6.51 -5.74
CA GLY A 203 -9.03 5.52 -4.83
C GLY A 203 -10.25 6.00 -4.03
N ARG A 204 -10.22 7.20 -3.42
CA ARG A 204 -11.37 7.73 -2.67
C ARG A 204 -12.61 8.00 -3.52
N LYS A 205 -12.39 8.45 -4.77
CA LYS A 205 -13.51 8.68 -5.71
C LYS A 205 -14.12 7.37 -6.16
N MET A 206 -13.26 6.36 -6.40
CA MET A 206 -13.71 5.00 -6.74
C MET A 206 -14.50 4.37 -5.59
N ASP A 207 -14.03 4.48 -4.35
CA ASP A 207 -14.75 3.97 -3.17
C ASP A 207 -16.16 4.58 -3.07
N PHE A 208 -16.30 5.89 -3.28
CA PHE A 208 -17.60 6.55 -3.30
C PHE A 208 -18.50 6.00 -4.42
N LEU A 209 -17.99 5.90 -5.66
CA LEU A 209 -18.78 5.39 -6.78
C LEU A 209 -19.18 3.91 -6.60
N ILE A 210 -18.32 3.09 -6.00
CA ILE A 210 -18.66 1.70 -5.67
C ILE A 210 -19.82 1.65 -4.67
N GLN A 211 -19.85 2.55 -3.69
CA GLN A 211 -20.98 2.64 -2.75
C GLN A 211 -22.27 3.05 -3.46
N GLU A 212 -22.22 4.00 -4.41
CA GLU A 212 -23.39 4.37 -5.21
C GLU A 212 -23.84 3.22 -6.13
N VAL A 213 -22.92 2.53 -6.81
CA VAL A 213 -23.23 1.32 -7.59
C VAL A 213 -23.95 0.27 -6.74
N ASN A 214 -23.45 0.03 -5.52
CA ASN A 214 -24.09 -0.91 -4.59
C ASN A 214 -25.48 -0.43 -4.13
N ARG A 215 -25.64 0.87 -3.90
CA ARG A 215 -26.93 1.46 -3.52
C ARG A 215 -27.95 1.29 -4.64
N GLU A 216 -27.63 1.69 -5.89
CA GLU A 216 -28.56 1.57 -7.02
C GLU A 216 -28.88 0.09 -7.30
N SER A 217 -27.91 -0.81 -7.23
CA SER A 217 -28.13 -2.25 -7.40
C SER A 217 -29.05 -2.83 -6.34
N ASN A 218 -28.92 -2.43 -5.08
CA ASN A 218 -29.82 -2.86 -4.01
C ASN A 218 -31.25 -2.32 -4.22
N THR A 219 -31.38 -1.06 -4.62
CA THR A 219 -32.71 -0.47 -4.92
C THR A 219 -33.39 -1.24 -6.04
N ILE A 220 -32.70 -1.54 -7.14
CA ILE A 220 -33.19 -2.39 -8.22
C ILE A 220 -33.65 -3.75 -7.68
N GLY A 221 -32.84 -4.42 -6.87
CA GLY A 221 -33.16 -5.72 -6.29
C GLY A 221 -34.38 -5.71 -5.38
N TYR A 222 -34.61 -4.62 -4.65
CA TYR A 222 -35.81 -4.48 -3.79
C TYR A 222 -37.06 -4.10 -4.57
N THR A 223 -36.90 -3.36 -5.68
CA THR A 223 -38.02 -2.82 -6.47
C THR A 223 -38.55 -3.83 -7.47
N CYS A 224 -37.66 -4.57 -8.15
CA CYS A 224 -38.05 -5.49 -9.24
C CYS A 224 -38.96 -6.63 -8.79
N ASN A 225 -38.92 -7.10 -7.57
CA ASN A 225 -39.75 -8.17 -6.96
C ASN A 225 -39.95 -9.42 -7.87
N ASP A 226 -38.94 -9.76 -8.71
CA ASP A 226 -38.91 -10.85 -9.70
C ASP A 226 -37.78 -11.87 -9.39
#